data_ee4d55e714b98ae66efa805b27aa28ce
#
_entry.id   ee4d55e714b98ae66efa805b27aa28ce
#
_cell.length_a   1.000
_cell.length_b   1.000
_cell.length_c   1.000
_cell.angle_alpha   90.00
_cell.angle_beta   90.00
_cell.angle_gamma   90.00
#
_symmetry.space_group_name_H-M   'P 1'
#
loop_
_entity.id
_entity.type
_entity.pdbx_description
1 polymer ?
#
loop_
_entity_poly.entity_id
_entity_poly.type
_entity_poly.pdbx_seq_one_letter_code
_entity_poly.pdbx_strand_id
1 'polypeptide(L)'
;MIFHSIALSLHTDKYVILPVMAMKEVFQRYSILLLLMFFTVATGAQDIEQTDKRYSVSGVVTDQRGKQLPYVNVNVSGERVSTVTNEDGFFTIKTMRQVKALDLSHVGYQTLHYEIPEFHEGNLVIKMKPSTVVLNDIVVRSGDAKRIFYEAMDKIVDNYPQHPEMMKCFYRECVQKRSRYINIAEAVANLYKPSYKYKIDLGRVSIEKGRRLVSPKTSDTLGVKILGGPNTPIYLDFVKNKDFVLDPEDLTHYEFTMEDPVITDNRLQFVIRITPVYASPWALYEGVFHIDQETLAFTRAELSLDMRDREKATTRMLVRKPLGVRFKPREMSVTVSYTTQDNVTRINYVRTLFRFNCDWKKRLFSTSFTAMSELVVTDWTDQDVHPIKGRDTFYQRDAFFDKVDYFDDPNFWADYNIIEPTESLENAIGKLRKKY
;
A
#
# COMPACT_ATOMS: atom_id res chain seq x y z
N MET A 1 -7.12 28.41 -15.26
CA MET A 1 -7.08 29.82 -14.90
C MET A 1 -8.43 30.22 -14.32
N ILE A 2 -8.64 30.12 -13.00
CA ILE A 2 -9.67 30.85 -12.26
C ILE A 2 -9.23 30.82 -10.78
N PHE A 3 -8.81 31.99 -10.30
CA PHE A 3 -8.58 32.30 -8.89
C PHE A 3 -9.92 32.56 -8.20
N HIS A 4 -10.14 31.97 -7.03
CA HIS A 4 -11.14 32.49 -6.10
C HIS A 4 -10.53 32.67 -4.73
N SER A 5 -10.57 33.91 -4.29
CA SER A 5 -10.13 34.44 -3.01
C SER A 5 -11.01 33.92 -1.89
N ILE A 6 -10.40 33.54 -0.76
CA ILE A 6 -11.10 33.24 0.49
C ILE A 6 -11.07 34.52 1.35
N ALA A 7 -12.26 35.07 1.59
CA ALA A 7 -12.46 36.17 2.52
C ALA A 7 -12.77 35.61 3.93
N LEU A 8 -12.08 36.13 4.93
CA LEU A 8 -12.41 35.89 6.34
C LEU A 8 -13.65 36.69 6.74
N SER A 9 -14.63 36.04 7.34
CA SER A 9 -15.76 36.68 8.03
C SER A 9 -15.71 36.34 9.50
N LEU A 10 -15.54 37.35 10.34
CA LEU A 10 -15.67 37.28 11.79
C LEU A 10 -17.13 37.54 12.17
N HIS A 11 -17.78 36.59 12.84
CA HIS A 11 -19.06 36.81 13.47
C HIS A 11 -18.94 36.63 14.97
N THR A 12 -19.38 37.66 15.70
CA THR A 12 -19.49 37.72 17.16
C THR A 12 -20.87 37.19 17.56
N ASP A 13 -20.91 36.08 18.31
CA ASP A 13 -22.13 35.56 18.91
C ASP A 13 -22.44 36.22 20.23
N LYS A 14 -23.67 36.76 20.31
CA LYS A 14 -24.28 37.31 21.53
C LYS A 14 -24.89 36.15 22.35
N TYR A 15 -24.44 36.01 23.57
CA TYR A 15 -25.09 35.14 24.57
C TYR A 15 -26.37 35.75 25.10
N VAL A 16 -27.49 35.01 25.02
CA VAL A 16 -28.73 35.33 25.69
C VAL A 16 -28.78 34.57 27.01
N ILE A 17 -28.81 35.34 28.12
CA ILE A 17 -28.98 34.80 29.48
C ILE A 17 -30.45 34.74 29.78
N LEU A 18 -31.00 33.55 30.07
CA LEU A 18 -32.32 33.35 30.61
C LEU A 18 -32.28 33.17 32.14
N PRO A 19 -33.22 33.73 32.89
CA PRO A 19 -33.15 33.79 34.35
C PRO A 19 -33.54 32.48 35.03
N VAL A 20 -32.72 32.12 36.02
CA VAL A 20 -32.90 30.98 36.92
C VAL A 20 -33.84 31.37 38.03
N MET A 21 -35.15 31.11 37.87
CA MET A 21 -36.10 31.08 38.99
C MET A 21 -37.42 30.41 38.54
N ALA A 22 -37.53 29.09 38.71
CA ALA A 22 -38.75 28.28 38.83
C ALA A 22 -38.49 26.77 38.63
N MET A 23 -37.50 26.21 39.33
CA MET A 23 -37.18 24.78 39.15
C MET A 23 -37.05 23.95 40.45
N LYS A 24 -37.48 24.43 41.57
CA LYS A 24 -37.35 23.67 42.83
C LYS A 24 -38.48 22.69 43.13
N GLU A 25 -39.69 22.90 42.63
CA GLU A 25 -40.82 22.02 42.96
C GLU A 25 -41.07 20.88 41.97
N VAL A 26 -40.53 20.97 40.78
CA VAL A 26 -40.62 19.89 39.74
C VAL A 26 -39.60 18.80 39.98
N PHE A 27 -38.46 19.14 40.57
CA PHE A 27 -37.32 18.21 40.76
C PHE A 27 -37.60 17.10 41.79
N GLN A 28 -38.45 17.36 42.79
CA GLN A 28 -38.68 16.41 43.88
C GLN A 28 -39.68 15.29 43.54
N ARG A 29 -40.56 15.50 42.55
CA ARG A 29 -41.53 14.46 42.09
C ARG A 29 -40.99 13.55 41.00
N TYR A 30 -39.97 13.99 40.22
CA TYR A 30 -39.36 13.18 39.16
C TYR A 30 -38.10 12.45 39.62
N SER A 31 -37.52 12.81 40.77
CA SER A 31 -36.31 12.17 41.30
C SER A 31 -36.54 10.70 41.71
N ILE A 32 -37.74 10.37 42.19
CA ILE A 32 -38.06 8.98 42.59
C ILE A 32 -38.37 8.11 41.37
N LEU A 33 -38.97 8.68 40.31
CA LEU A 33 -39.24 7.96 39.06
C LEU A 33 -37.95 7.73 38.25
N LEU A 34 -36.98 8.66 38.29
CA LEU A 34 -35.69 8.52 37.67
C LEU A 34 -34.81 7.48 38.39
N LEU A 35 -34.91 7.41 39.72
CA LEU A 35 -34.19 6.41 40.53
C LEU A 35 -34.68 4.98 40.27
N LEU A 36 -36.00 4.82 40.06
CA LEU A 36 -36.61 3.52 39.72
C LEU A 36 -36.29 3.11 38.27
N MET A 37 -36.17 4.06 37.33
CA MET A 37 -35.71 3.77 35.96
C MET A 37 -34.22 3.41 35.91
N PHE A 38 -33.39 3.96 36.78
CA PHE A 38 -31.97 3.59 36.85
C PHE A 38 -31.75 2.19 37.41
N PHE A 39 -32.63 1.69 38.27
CA PHE A 39 -32.50 0.32 38.82
C PHE A 39 -32.98 -0.77 37.85
N THR A 40 -33.81 -0.47 36.86
CA THR A 40 -34.25 -1.44 35.85
C THR A 40 -33.30 -1.52 34.62
N VAL A 41 -32.40 -0.55 34.43
CA VAL A 41 -31.43 -0.55 33.36
C VAL A 41 -30.09 -1.21 33.82
N ALA A 42 -29.87 -1.31 35.15
CA ALA A 42 -28.63 -1.89 35.69
C ALA A 42 -28.58 -3.44 35.69
N THR A 43 -29.68 -4.13 35.33
CA THR A 43 -29.72 -5.59 35.31
C THR A 43 -29.72 -6.22 33.92
N GLY A 44 -29.50 -5.41 32.86
CA GLY A 44 -29.55 -5.89 31.47
C GLY A 44 -28.32 -5.64 30.62
N ALA A 45 -27.32 -4.96 31.15
CA ALA A 45 -26.04 -4.75 30.43
C ALA A 45 -24.92 -5.58 31.13
N GLN A 46 -24.99 -6.90 31.06
CA GLN A 46 -23.78 -7.65 30.89
C GLN A 46 -23.39 -7.40 29.44
N ASP A 47 -22.58 -6.37 29.20
CA ASP A 47 -21.68 -6.35 28.05
C ASP A 47 -20.87 -7.65 28.17
N ILE A 48 -21.32 -8.66 27.44
CA ILE A 48 -20.42 -9.72 26.99
C ILE A 48 -19.41 -8.94 26.16
N GLU A 49 -18.31 -8.52 26.77
CA GLU A 49 -17.05 -8.34 26.08
C GLU A 49 -16.78 -9.69 25.41
N GLN A 50 -17.38 -9.90 24.26
CA GLN A 50 -16.86 -10.83 23.29
C GLN A 50 -15.49 -10.26 22.95
N THR A 51 -14.49 -10.61 23.73
CA THR A 51 -13.11 -10.51 23.32
C THR A 51 -13.04 -11.35 22.04
N ASP A 52 -13.16 -10.66 20.89
CA ASP A 52 -12.94 -11.24 19.56
C ASP A 52 -11.50 -11.79 19.57
N LYS A 53 -11.38 -13.03 20.02
CA LYS A 53 -10.10 -13.73 20.12
C LYS A 53 -9.56 -13.90 18.71
N ARG A 54 -8.61 -13.05 18.34
CA ARG A 54 -7.91 -13.21 17.06
C ARG A 54 -6.84 -14.27 17.17
N TYR A 55 -6.78 -15.10 16.16
CA TYR A 55 -5.71 -16.07 15.98
C TYR A 55 -4.60 -15.40 15.19
N SER A 56 -3.37 -15.60 15.60
CA SER A 56 -2.18 -15.03 14.95
C SER A 56 -1.21 -16.14 14.57
N VAL A 57 -0.72 -16.12 13.36
CA VAL A 57 0.31 -17.01 12.84
C VAL A 57 1.45 -16.17 12.31
N SER A 58 2.65 -16.40 12.83
CA SER A 58 3.87 -15.69 12.41
C SER A 58 4.91 -16.68 11.89
N GLY A 59 5.73 -16.22 10.95
CA GLY A 59 6.78 -17.07 10.40
C GLY A 59 7.80 -16.33 9.57
N VAL A 60 8.84 -17.06 9.18
CA VAL A 60 9.88 -16.63 8.26
C VAL A 60 9.86 -17.53 7.03
N VAL A 61 9.87 -16.93 5.86
CA VAL A 61 9.93 -17.66 4.59
C VAL A 61 11.35 -17.57 4.03
N THR A 62 11.91 -18.72 3.67
CA THR A 62 13.27 -18.85 3.14
C THR A 62 13.29 -19.72 1.89
N ASP A 63 14.38 -19.62 1.13
CA ASP A 63 14.70 -20.61 0.09
C ASP A 63 15.28 -21.90 0.72
N GLN A 64 15.61 -22.86 -0.13
CA GLN A 64 16.21 -24.14 0.29
C GLN A 64 17.59 -23.97 0.97
N ARG A 65 18.28 -22.87 0.72
CA ARG A 65 19.60 -22.54 1.28
C ARG A 65 19.52 -21.71 2.56
N GLY A 66 18.28 -21.37 2.99
CA GLY A 66 18.04 -20.55 4.18
C GLY A 66 18.12 -19.05 3.92
N LYS A 67 18.21 -18.59 2.65
CA LYS A 67 18.10 -17.18 2.31
C LYS A 67 16.66 -16.72 2.49
N GLN A 68 16.46 -15.64 3.23
CA GLN A 68 15.16 -15.02 3.46
C GLN A 68 14.54 -14.55 2.14
N LEU A 69 13.25 -14.77 1.98
CA LEU A 69 12.49 -14.37 0.79
C LEU A 69 11.57 -13.19 1.11
N PRO A 70 11.92 -11.99 0.65
CA PRO A 70 11.06 -10.81 0.80
C PRO A 70 9.88 -10.86 -0.16
N TYR A 71 8.78 -10.21 0.24
CA TYR A 71 7.60 -9.97 -0.58
C TYR A 71 6.91 -11.25 -1.11
N VAL A 72 7.03 -12.35 -0.38
CA VAL A 72 6.24 -13.56 -0.62
C VAL A 72 4.79 -13.25 -0.27
N ASN A 73 3.87 -13.54 -1.18
CA ASN A 73 2.45 -13.50 -0.86
C ASN A 73 2.11 -14.62 0.10
N VAL A 74 1.43 -14.31 1.20
CA VAL A 74 0.98 -15.25 2.22
C VAL A 74 -0.53 -15.09 2.36
N ASN A 75 -1.29 -16.07 1.87
CA ASN A 75 -2.74 -16.08 1.90
C ASN A 75 -3.23 -17.13 2.88
N VAL A 76 -4.31 -16.86 3.60
CA VAL A 76 -5.02 -17.89 4.35
C VAL A 76 -5.79 -18.76 3.36
N SER A 77 -5.52 -20.06 3.36
CA SER A 77 -6.12 -20.98 2.41
C SER A 77 -7.64 -20.98 2.53
N GLY A 78 -8.32 -20.74 1.38
CA GLY A 78 -9.78 -20.66 1.32
C GLY A 78 -10.42 -19.38 1.89
N GLU A 79 -9.62 -18.39 2.30
CA GLU A 79 -10.09 -17.08 2.77
C GLU A 79 -9.57 -15.94 1.89
N ARG A 80 -10.12 -14.72 2.07
CA ARG A 80 -9.68 -13.51 1.35
C ARG A 80 -8.59 -12.75 2.12
N VAL A 81 -8.14 -13.28 3.27
CA VAL A 81 -7.16 -12.65 4.15
C VAL A 81 -5.75 -12.94 3.66
N SER A 82 -4.95 -11.90 3.51
CA SER A 82 -3.59 -11.98 2.99
C SER A 82 -2.64 -10.98 3.64
N THR A 83 -1.35 -11.25 3.46
CA THR A 83 -0.24 -10.33 3.77
C THR A 83 0.94 -10.65 2.85
N VAL A 84 2.05 -9.93 3.01
CA VAL A 84 3.33 -10.24 2.36
C VAL A 84 4.46 -10.31 3.39
N THR A 85 5.50 -11.07 3.10
CA THR A 85 6.71 -11.03 3.93
C THR A 85 7.42 -9.68 3.78
N ASN A 86 8.01 -9.18 4.86
CA ASN A 86 8.88 -8.01 4.83
C ASN A 86 10.25 -8.31 4.16
N GLU A 87 11.17 -7.33 4.12
CA GLU A 87 12.52 -7.52 3.54
C GLU A 87 13.36 -8.60 4.25
N ASP A 88 13.04 -8.93 5.50
CA ASP A 88 13.69 -9.99 6.30
C ASP A 88 12.96 -11.34 6.15
N GLY A 89 12.01 -11.48 5.21
CA GLY A 89 11.24 -12.69 4.98
C GLY A 89 10.22 -13.02 6.08
N PHE A 90 9.98 -12.11 7.03
CA PHE A 90 9.08 -12.32 8.16
C PHE A 90 7.66 -11.85 7.83
N PHE A 91 6.65 -12.59 8.35
CA PHE A 91 5.24 -12.21 8.25
C PHE A 91 4.49 -12.53 9.55
N THR A 92 3.38 -11.84 9.76
CA THR A 92 2.32 -12.18 10.71
C THR A 92 0.97 -12.03 10.04
N ILE A 93 0.12 -13.04 10.14
CA ILE A 93 -1.25 -13.01 9.67
C ILE A 93 -2.21 -13.24 10.83
N LYS A 94 -3.26 -12.44 10.91
CA LYS A 94 -4.26 -12.43 11.98
C LYS A 94 -5.64 -12.64 11.38
N THR A 95 -6.41 -13.53 12.02
CA THR A 95 -7.75 -13.93 11.55
C THR A 95 -8.73 -14.05 12.72
N MET A 96 -10.00 -14.05 12.42
CA MET A 96 -11.08 -14.30 13.40
C MET A 96 -11.24 -15.80 13.70
N ARG A 97 -10.68 -16.68 12.86
CA ARG A 97 -10.75 -18.14 12.99
C ARG A 97 -9.35 -18.74 13.02
N GLN A 98 -9.22 -19.93 13.56
CA GLN A 98 -7.94 -20.64 13.56
C GLN A 98 -7.51 -20.93 12.11
N VAL A 99 -6.30 -20.49 11.76
CA VAL A 99 -5.70 -20.75 10.46
C VAL A 99 -5.22 -22.20 10.40
N LYS A 100 -5.70 -22.95 9.42
CA LYS A 100 -5.30 -24.37 9.23
C LYS A 100 -4.19 -24.52 8.20
N ALA A 101 -4.22 -23.70 7.16
CA ALA A 101 -3.23 -23.74 6.09
C ALA A 101 -2.98 -22.34 5.51
N LEU A 102 -1.79 -22.17 4.94
CA LEU A 102 -1.36 -20.98 4.21
C LEU A 102 -0.97 -21.36 2.80
N ASP A 103 -1.35 -20.51 1.83
CA ASP A 103 -0.90 -20.63 0.45
C ASP A 103 0.14 -19.53 0.20
N LEU A 104 1.37 -19.94 -0.10
CA LEU A 104 2.50 -19.04 -0.30
C LEU A 104 2.89 -19.03 -1.77
N SER A 105 3.06 -17.84 -2.33
CA SER A 105 3.54 -17.68 -3.71
C SER A 105 4.60 -16.59 -3.84
N HIS A 106 5.57 -16.85 -4.73
CA HIS A 106 6.64 -15.93 -5.04
C HIS A 106 7.17 -16.18 -6.45
N VAL A 107 7.57 -15.10 -7.14
CA VAL A 107 8.13 -15.19 -8.49
C VAL A 107 9.35 -16.11 -8.52
N GLY A 108 9.36 -17.09 -9.42
CA GLY A 108 10.47 -18.05 -9.57
C GLY A 108 10.49 -19.17 -8.53
N TYR A 109 9.44 -19.31 -7.72
CA TYR A 109 9.27 -20.38 -6.73
C TYR A 109 7.99 -21.16 -6.99
N GLN A 110 7.99 -22.44 -6.59
CA GLN A 110 6.79 -23.25 -6.59
C GLN A 110 5.82 -22.74 -5.53
N THR A 111 4.54 -22.60 -5.87
CA THR A 111 3.51 -22.27 -4.89
C THR A 111 3.44 -23.38 -3.85
N LEU A 112 3.39 -22.99 -2.59
CA LEU A 112 3.41 -23.89 -1.46
C LEU A 112 2.11 -23.80 -0.69
N HIS A 113 1.36 -24.89 -0.65
CA HIS A 113 0.31 -25.09 0.34
C HIS A 113 0.95 -25.63 1.62
N TYR A 114 0.89 -24.87 2.71
CA TYR A 114 1.51 -25.20 3.98
C TYR A 114 0.46 -25.44 5.05
N GLU A 115 0.27 -26.69 5.44
CA GLU A 115 -0.58 -27.05 6.56
C GLU A 115 0.10 -26.66 7.88
N ILE A 116 -0.60 -25.90 8.75
CA ILE A 116 -0.07 -25.46 10.03
C ILE A 116 -0.22 -26.61 11.02
N PRO A 117 0.86 -27.07 11.66
CA PRO A 117 0.78 -28.11 12.70
C PRO A 117 -0.16 -27.68 13.83
N GLU A 118 -0.99 -28.62 14.33
CA GLU A 118 -1.92 -28.36 15.45
C GLU A 118 -1.20 -27.82 16.68
N PHE A 119 0.04 -28.28 16.88
CA PHE A 119 0.92 -27.82 17.96
C PHE A 119 2.21 -27.26 17.34
N HIS A 120 2.37 -25.98 17.40
CA HIS A 120 3.62 -25.28 17.09
C HIS A 120 3.87 -24.20 18.13
N GLU A 121 5.09 -24.11 18.58
CA GLU A 121 5.55 -23.03 19.45
C GLU A 121 6.41 -22.04 18.64
N GLY A 122 6.12 -20.74 18.79
CA GLY A 122 6.88 -19.68 18.15
C GLY A 122 6.60 -19.51 16.67
N ASN A 123 7.57 -18.92 15.96
CA ASN A 123 7.45 -18.59 14.56
C ASN A 123 7.67 -19.82 13.66
N LEU A 124 6.84 -19.95 12.64
CA LEU A 124 7.00 -20.97 11.60
C LEU A 124 8.25 -20.69 10.76
N VAL A 125 8.95 -21.72 10.33
CA VAL A 125 10.04 -21.62 9.34
C VAL A 125 9.60 -22.36 8.08
N ILE A 126 9.22 -21.58 7.05
CA ILE A 126 8.65 -22.11 5.81
C ILE A 126 9.70 -22.03 4.72
N LYS A 127 9.99 -23.17 4.05
CA LYS A 127 10.97 -23.25 2.97
C LYS A 127 10.29 -23.40 1.62
N MET A 128 10.50 -22.44 0.72
CA MET A 128 10.02 -22.54 -0.66
C MET A 128 11.08 -23.15 -1.58
N LYS A 129 10.62 -23.93 -2.55
CA LYS A 129 11.47 -24.55 -3.58
C LYS A 129 11.53 -23.63 -4.80
N PRO A 130 12.72 -23.35 -5.35
CA PRO A 130 12.80 -22.69 -6.65
C PRO A 130 12.03 -23.49 -7.71
N SER A 131 11.36 -22.78 -8.58
CA SER A 131 10.74 -23.38 -9.75
C SER A 131 11.75 -23.46 -10.88
N THR A 132 11.85 -24.63 -11.52
CA THR A 132 12.65 -24.79 -12.73
C THR A 132 11.73 -24.86 -13.92
N VAL A 133 11.82 -23.85 -14.80
CA VAL A 133 11.16 -23.93 -16.11
C VAL A 133 11.97 -24.89 -16.97
N VAL A 134 11.42 -26.03 -17.32
CA VAL A 134 12.01 -26.88 -18.35
C VAL A 134 11.63 -26.25 -19.69
N LEU A 135 12.59 -25.63 -20.35
CA LEU A 135 12.44 -24.94 -21.63
C LEU A 135 12.25 -25.95 -22.80
N ASN A 136 11.40 -26.93 -22.64
CA ASN A 136 10.99 -27.79 -23.75
C ASN A 136 9.91 -27.06 -24.54
N ASP A 137 10.27 -26.55 -25.72
CA ASP A 137 9.42 -26.12 -26.82
C ASP A 137 8.68 -24.77 -26.77
N ILE A 138 9.09 -23.81 -25.97
CA ILE A 138 8.61 -22.45 -26.18
C ILE A 138 9.55 -21.72 -27.16
N VAL A 139 9.30 -21.86 -28.46
CA VAL A 139 9.97 -21.05 -29.49
C VAL A 139 9.26 -19.68 -29.53
N VAL A 140 9.68 -18.75 -28.67
CA VAL A 140 9.19 -17.36 -28.73
C VAL A 140 9.99 -16.61 -29.80
N ARG A 141 9.33 -16.15 -30.84
CA ARG A 141 9.94 -15.37 -31.92
C ARG A 141 10.11 -13.91 -31.49
N SER A 142 11.14 -13.25 -31.99
CA SER A 142 11.48 -11.87 -31.69
C SER A 142 10.36 -10.82 -31.90
N GLY A 143 9.31 -11.11 -32.67
CA GLY A 143 8.16 -10.21 -32.86
C GLY A 143 6.98 -10.46 -31.90
N ASP A 144 7.03 -11.52 -31.11
CA ASP A 144 5.90 -11.95 -30.29
C ASP A 144 5.72 -11.09 -29.02
N ALA A 145 6.80 -10.53 -28.46
CA ALA A 145 6.75 -9.76 -27.21
C ALA A 145 5.78 -8.58 -27.30
N LYS A 146 5.88 -7.77 -28.35
CA LYS A 146 5.00 -6.63 -28.56
C LYS A 146 3.55 -7.08 -28.77
N ARG A 147 3.32 -8.08 -29.60
CA ARG A 147 1.99 -8.63 -29.88
C ARG A 147 1.33 -9.16 -28.59
N ILE A 148 2.03 -9.99 -27.81
CA ILE A 148 1.53 -10.55 -26.54
C ILE A 148 1.21 -9.42 -25.56
N PHE A 149 2.06 -8.39 -25.48
CA PHE A 149 1.84 -7.26 -24.60
C PHE A 149 0.54 -6.51 -24.92
N TYR A 150 0.27 -6.25 -26.21
CA TYR A 150 -0.96 -5.59 -26.63
C TYR A 150 -2.20 -6.51 -26.47
N GLU A 151 -2.10 -7.81 -26.75
CA GLU A 151 -3.14 -8.78 -26.47
C GLU A 151 -3.49 -8.82 -24.97
N ALA A 152 -2.47 -8.75 -24.10
CA ALA A 152 -2.68 -8.65 -22.64
C ALA A 152 -3.40 -7.35 -22.24
N MET A 153 -3.12 -6.23 -22.90
CA MET A 153 -3.84 -4.97 -22.68
C MET A 153 -5.33 -5.08 -23.08
N ASP A 154 -5.64 -5.81 -24.15
CA ASP A 154 -7.02 -6.05 -24.58
C ASP A 154 -7.77 -6.97 -23.61
N LYS A 155 -7.07 -7.92 -22.98
CA LYS A 155 -7.60 -8.85 -21.99
C LYS A 155 -7.84 -8.27 -20.58
N ILE A 156 -7.49 -7.02 -20.35
CA ILE A 156 -7.73 -6.36 -19.05
C ILE A 156 -9.20 -6.43 -18.65
N VAL A 157 -10.11 -6.20 -19.57
CA VAL A 157 -11.55 -6.22 -19.26
C VAL A 157 -12.08 -7.60 -18.85
N ASP A 158 -11.41 -8.67 -19.27
CA ASP A 158 -11.81 -10.05 -18.98
C ASP A 158 -11.21 -10.55 -17.67
N ASN A 159 -9.97 -10.15 -17.35
CA ASN A 159 -9.16 -10.72 -16.28
C ASN A 159 -9.32 -10.03 -14.92
N TYR A 160 -9.86 -8.79 -14.88
CA TYR A 160 -9.91 -7.98 -13.66
C TYR A 160 -11.34 -7.68 -13.22
N PRO A 161 -11.56 -7.19 -11.97
CA PRO A 161 -12.90 -7.01 -11.40
C PRO A 161 -13.86 -6.21 -12.30
N GLN A 162 -15.01 -6.80 -12.59
CA GLN A 162 -16.06 -6.20 -13.40
C GLN A 162 -17.07 -5.37 -12.57
N HIS A 163 -17.04 -5.55 -11.24
CA HIS A 163 -17.88 -4.88 -10.25
C HIS A 163 -17.03 -4.10 -9.28
N PRO A 164 -17.59 -3.09 -8.59
CA PRO A 164 -16.88 -2.38 -7.54
C PRO A 164 -16.48 -3.31 -6.40
N GLU A 165 -15.32 -3.05 -5.82
CA GLU A 165 -14.79 -3.76 -4.67
C GLU A 165 -14.35 -2.77 -3.58
N MET A 166 -14.43 -3.22 -2.32
CA MET A 166 -13.84 -2.56 -1.17
C MET A 166 -12.67 -3.40 -0.68
N MET A 167 -11.49 -2.80 -0.67
CA MET A 167 -10.26 -3.46 -0.21
C MET A 167 -9.81 -2.86 1.11
N LYS A 168 -9.46 -3.70 2.07
CA LYS A 168 -8.74 -3.29 3.27
C LYS A 168 -7.25 -3.39 2.98
N CYS A 169 -6.52 -2.32 3.28
CA CYS A 169 -5.10 -2.22 2.93
C CYS A 169 -4.28 -1.75 4.13
N PHE A 170 -3.05 -2.22 4.23
CA PHE A 170 -2.03 -1.57 5.05
C PHE A 170 -1.13 -0.74 4.15
N TYR A 171 -0.86 0.50 4.56
CA TYR A 171 0.03 1.44 3.88
C TYR A 171 1.13 1.90 4.82
N ARG A 172 2.36 1.98 4.33
CA ARG A 172 3.51 2.53 5.02
C ARG A 172 4.28 3.47 4.11
N GLU A 173 4.72 4.62 4.66
CA GLU A 173 5.72 5.46 4.02
C GLU A 173 6.86 5.76 4.99
N CYS A 174 8.09 5.71 4.50
CA CYS A 174 9.29 5.98 5.27
C CYS A 174 10.22 6.93 4.53
N VAL A 175 10.86 7.82 5.27
CA VAL A 175 11.92 8.67 4.75
C VAL A 175 13.19 8.46 5.55
N GLN A 176 14.27 8.16 4.85
CA GLN A 176 15.61 8.08 5.41
C GLN A 176 16.46 9.26 4.92
N LYS A 177 17.27 9.79 5.82
CA LYS A 177 18.35 10.73 5.54
C LYS A 177 19.66 9.99 5.72
N ARG A 178 20.38 9.77 4.62
CA ARG A 178 21.47 8.79 4.56
C ARG A 178 20.90 7.40 4.86
N SER A 179 21.34 6.73 5.92
CA SER A 179 20.81 5.42 6.37
C SER A 179 19.90 5.50 7.60
N ARG A 180 19.51 6.70 8.05
CA ARG A 180 18.74 6.88 9.28
C ARG A 180 17.31 7.27 8.96
N TYR A 181 16.35 6.54 9.49
CA TYR A 181 14.94 6.91 9.43
C TYR A 181 14.68 8.23 10.14
N ILE A 182 14.03 9.16 9.45
CA ILE A 182 13.66 10.48 9.95
C ILE A 182 12.15 10.68 9.99
N ASN A 183 11.42 9.87 9.25
CA ASN A 183 9.97 9.88 9.15
C ASN A 183 9.47 8.47 8.87
N ILE A 184 8.44 8.05 9.60
CA ILE A 184 7.71 6.80 9.39
C ILE A 184 6.23 7.14 9.58
N ALA A 185 5.38 6.83 8.61
CA ALA A 185 3.94 6.97 8.74
C ALA A 185 3.26 5.71 8.21
N GLU A 186 2.26 5.22 8.93
CA GLU A 186 1.57 3.98 8.65
C GLU A 186 0.06 4.15 8.79
N ALA A 187 -0.71 3.43 7.97
CA ALA A 187 -2.17 3.38 8.07
C ALA A 187 -2.74 2.02 7.72
N VAL A 188 -3.88 1.71 8.33
CA VAL A 188 -4.90 0.86 7.74
C VAL A 188 -5.88 1.76 7.01
N ALA A 189 -6.20 1.42 5.78
CA ALA A 189 -7.04 2.20 4.89
C ALA A 189 -8.05 1.31 4.19
N ASN A 190 -9.21 1.90 3.86
CA ASN A 190 -10.20 1.29 3.00
C ASN A 190 -10.10 1.92 1.62
N LEU A 191 -10.00 1.10 0.60
CA LEU A 191 -9.89 1.48 -0.79
C LEU A 191 -11.17 1.05 -1.52
N TYR A 192 -12.02 2.02 -1.87
CA TYR A 192 -13.09 1.80 -2.83
C TYR A 192 -12.51 1.80 -4.24
N LYS A 193 -12.68 0.71 -4.94
CA LYS A 193 -12.22 0.53 -6.30
C LYS A 193 -13.40 0.22 -7.21
N PRO A 194 -13.76 1.12 -8.14
CA PRO A 194 -14.79 0.83 -9.13
C PRO A 194 -14.28 -0.25 -10.09
N SER A 195 -15.18 -0.83 -10.88
CA SER A 195 -14.77 -1.83 -11.88
C SER A 195 -13.69 -1.26 -12.81
N TYR A 196 -12.94 -2.14 -13.46
CA TYR A 196 -11.88 -1.74 -14.39
C TYR A 196 -12.40 -1.06 -15.68
N LYS A 197 -13.71 -1.01 -15.88
CA LYS A 197 -14.36 -0.25 -16.95
C LYS A 197 -14.41 1.26 -16.71
N TYR A 198 -14.36 1.69 -15.42
CA TYR A 198 -14.44 3.10 -15.07
C TYR A 198 -13.05 3.75 -14.97
N LYS A 199 -13.01 5.08 -15.02
CA LYS A 199 -11.78 5.84 -14.86
C LYS A 199 -11.22 5.73 -13.43
N ILE A 200 -9.91 5.95 -13.29
CA ILE A 200 -9.19 5.86 -12.01
C ILE A 200 -9.66 6.90 -10.98
N ASP A 201 -10.05 8.09 -11.43
CA ASP A 201 -10.50 9.20 -10.58
C ASP A 201 -11.78 8.92 -9.79
N LEU A 202 -12.49 7.84 -10.12
CA LEU A 202 -13.62 7.35 -9.36
C LEU A 202 -13.22 6.50 -8.14
N GLY A 203 -11.99 6.01 -8.07
CA GLY A 203 -11.43 5.33 -6.90
C GLY A 203 -11.28 6.28 -5.71
N ARG A 204 -11.48 5.79 -4.48
CA ARG A 204 -11.40 6.58 -3.25
C ARG A 204 -10.76 5.79 -2.13
N VAL A 205 -10.01 6.51 -1.28
CA VAL A 205 -9.38 5.97 -0.08
C VAL A 205 -9.91 6.68 1.15
N SER A 206 -10.20 5.95 2.21
CA SER A 206 -10.37 6.48 3.56
C SER A 206 -9.37 5.84 4.51
N ILE A 207 -8.87 6.64 5.46
CA ILE A 207 -7.97 6.15 6.50
C ILE A 207 -8.83 5.70 7.68
N GLU A 208 -8.68 4.44 8.06
CA GLU A 208 -9.37 3.88 9.22
C GLU A 208 -8.56 4.15 10.50
N LYS A 209 -7.26 3.89 10.44
CA LYS A 209 -6.34 4.08 11.56
C LYS A 209 -4.95 4.43 11.03
N GLY A 210 -4.28 5.39 11.63
CA GLY A 210 -2.96 5.79 11.18
C GLY A 210 -2.10 6.36 12.29
N ARG A 211 -0.79 6.29 12.09
CA ARG A 211 0.21 6.85 13.01
C ARG A 211 1.40 7.41 12.27
N ARG A 212 2.12 8.33 12.91
CA ARG A 212 3.42 8.82 12.43
C ARG A 212 4.45 8.88 13.55
N LEU A 213 5.70 8.73 13.16
CA LEU A 213 6.88 8.93 14.00
C LEU A 213 7.86 9.84 13.28
N VAL A 214 8.37 10.85 13.95
CA VAL A 214 9.25 11.88 13.36
C VAL A 214 10.52 12.02 14.15
N SER A 215 11.64 12.26 13.46
CA SER A 215 12.88 12.64 14.14
C SER A 215 12.75 14.03 14.79
N PRO A 216 12.99 14.17 16.11
CA PRO A 216 12.91 15.45 16.82
C PRO A 216 14.07 16.39 16.50
N LYS A 217 15.04 15.97 15.68
CA LYS A 217 16.20 16.78 15.35
C LYS A 217 15.83 17.89 14.37
N THR A 218 16.04 19.15 14.75
CA THR A 218 15.85 20.32 13.87
C THR A 218 16.65 20.25 12.56
N SER A 219 17.79 19.54 12.55
CA SER A 219 18.56 19.29 11.32
C SER A 219 17.87 18.38 10.30
N ASP A 220 16.79 17.71 10.69
CA ASP A 220 16.01 16.79 9.84
C ASP A 220 14.77 17.44 9.25
N THR A 221 14.56 18.72 9.49
CA THR A 221 13.40 19.51 9.08
C THR A 221 13.25 19.78 7.59
N LEU A 222 14.12 19.23 6.72
CA LEU A 222 13.72 19.15 5.33
C LEU A 222 12.57 18.16 5.25
N GLY A 223 11.35 18.70 5.23
CA GLY A 223 10.14 17.92 5.09
C GLY A 223 10.06 17.29 3.70
N VAL A 224 10.74 16.15 3.52
CA VAL A 224 10.47 15.29 2.38
C VAL A 224 9.11 14.67 2.64
N LYS A 225 8.13 15.01 1.80
CA LYS A 225 6.76 14.51 1.88
C LYS A 225 6.43 13.77 0.62
N ILE A 226 5.87 12.59 0.76
CA ILE A 226 5.26 11.83 -0.33
C ILE A 226 3.83 12.37 -0.48
N LEU A 227 3.50 12.93 -1.65
CA LEU A 227 2.15 13.37 -1.94
C LEU A 227 1.30 12.18 -2.37
N GLY A 228 0.01 12.25 -2.06
CA GLY A 228 -0.95 11.22 -2.41
C GLY A 228 -1.08 10.09 -1.39
N GLY A 229 -0.07 9.86 -0.53
CA GLY A 229 -0.13 8.82 0.50
C GLY A 229 -0.73 7.51 -0.03
N PRO A 230 -1.74 6.92 0.64
CA PRO A 230 -2.36 5.67 0.21
C PRO A 230 -3.16 5.77 -1.12
N ASN A 231 -3.33 6.96 -1.73
CA ASN A 231 -3.82 7.08 -3.11
C ASN A 231 -2.74 6.75 -4.14
N THR A 232 -1.44 6.91 -3.80
CA THR A 232 -0.35 6.67 -4.75
C THR A 232 -0.43 5.28 -5.38
N PRO A 233 -0.63 4.19 -4.61
CA PRO A 233 -0.79 2.86 -5.17
C PRO A 233 -1.96 2.71 -6.15
N ILE A 234 -3.06 3.50 -5.99
CA ILE A 234 -4.18 3.47 -6.94
C ILE A 234 -3.73 4.00 -8.31
N TYR A 235 -2.94 5.06 -8.33
CA TYR A 235 -2.43 5.65 -9.56
C TYR A 235 -1.35 4.79 -10.22
N LEU A 236 -0.64 4.00 -9.43
CA LEU A 236 0.38 3.07 -9.91
C LEU A 236 -0.19 1.72 -10.36
N ASP A 237 -1.46 1.43 -10.09
CA ASP A 237 -2.17 0.31 -10.68
C ASP A 237 -2.31 0.53 -12.20
N PHE A 238 -1.27 0.16 -12.92
CA PHE A 238 -1.14 0.44 -14.36
C PHE A 238 -2.22 -0.23 -15.20
N VAL A 239 -2.78 -1.32 -14.74
CA VAL A 239 -3.88 -2.03 -15.42
C VAL A 239 -5.16 -1.19 -15.36
N LYS A 240 -5.41 -0.55 -14.22
CA LYS A 240 -6.54 0.37 -14.04
C LYS A 240 -6.26 1.75 -14.62
N ASN A 241 -5.07 2.27 -14.39
CA ASN A 241 -4.60 3.58 -14.85
C ASN A 241 -3.60 3.41 -16.00
N LYS A 242 -4.13 3.26 -17.21
CA LYS A 242 -3.31 3.05 -18.41
C LYS A 242 -2.36 4.23 -18.68
N ASP A 243 -2.75 5.46 -18.27
CA ASP A 243 -1.93 6.67 -18.45
C ASP A 243 -0.60 6.62 -17.67
N PHE A 244 -0.45 5.69 -16.75
CA PHE A 244 0.80 5.55 -15.99
C PHE A 244 1.94 4.99 -16.87
N VAL A 245 1.71 3.89 -17.60
CA VAL A 245 2.73 3.20 -18.40
C VAL A 245 2.17 2.42 -19.60
N LEU A 246 0.86 2.29 -19.72
CA LEU A 246 0.19 1.61 -20.82
C LEU A 246 -0.48 2.59 -21.81
N ASP A 247 -0.12 3.87 -21.77
CA ASP A 247 -0.62 4.84 -22.74
C ASP A 247 -0.17 4.45 -24.16
N PRO A 248 -1.09 4.32 -25.14
CA PRO A 248 -0.74 3.92 -26.50
C PRO A 248 0.26 4.85 -27.20
N GLU A 249 0.25 6.17 -26.91
CA GLU A 249 1.21 7.10 -27.48
C GLU A 249 2.59 6.86 -26.88
N ASP A 250 2.68 6.72 -25.55
CA ASP A 250 3.94 6.43 -24.87
C ASP A 250 4.53 5.09 -25.32
N LEU A 251 3.71 4.05 -25.52
CA LEU A 251 4.15 2.73 -25.96
C LEU A 251 4.81 2.74 -27.34
N THR A 252 4.59 3.76 -28.17
CA THR A 252 5.31 3.92 -29.44
C THR A 252 6.79 4.24 -29.27
N HIS A 253 7.20 4.72 -28.10
CA HIS A 253 8.59 5.04 -27.77
C HIS A 253 9.42 3.85 -27.28
N TYR A 254 8.81 2.65 -27.14
CA TYR A 254 9.45 1.49 -26.54
C TYR A 254 9.82 0.40 -27.54
N GLU A 255 10.92 -0.27 -27.25
CA GLU A 255 11.23 -1.60 -27.73
C GLU A 255 10.73 -2.64 -26.71
N PHE A 256 10.21 -3.76 -27.22
CA PHE A 256 9.69 -4.88 -26.44
C PHE A 256 10.59 -6.10 -26.65
N THR A 257 11.13 -6.64 -25.56
CA THR A 257 11.99 -7.81 -25.59
C THR A 257 11.42 -8.91 -24.71
N MET A 258 11.35 -10.13 -25.23
CA MET A 258 11.00 -11.30 -24.44
C MET A 258 12.21 -11.77 -23.65
N GLU A 259 12.02 -11.99 -22.35
CA GLU A 259 13.00 -12.60 -21.46
C GLU A 259 12.62 -14.05 -21.14
N ASP A 260 13.48 -14.75 -20.41
CA ASP A 260 13.20 -16.12 -19.97
C ASP A 260 11.92 -16.17 -19.13
N PRO A 261 11.02 -17.10 -19.41
CA PRO A 261 9.76 -17.22 -18.68
C PRO A 261 10.02 -17.62 -17.23
N VAL A 262 9.11 -17.23 -16.34
CA VAL A 262 9.14 -17.60 -14.92
C VAL A 262 7.83 -18.27 -14.52
N ILE A 263 7.85 -19.00 -13.41
CA ILE A 263 6.63 -19.55 -12.81
C ILE A 263 6.23 -18.67 -11.61
N THR A 264 4.96 -18.30 -11.55
CA THR A 264 4.32 -17.63 -10.42
C THR A 264 2.95 -18.24 -10.22
N ASP A 265 2.54 -18.55 -9.01
CA ASP A 265 1.27 -19.22 -8.70
C ASP A 265 1.06 -20.54 -9.49
N ASN A 266 2.15 -21.32 -9.65
CA ASN A 266 2.21 -22.54 -10.48
C ASN A 266 1.80 -22.34 -11.96
N ARG A 267 1.80 -21.11 -12.44
CA ARG A 267 1.46 -20.72 -13.81
C ARG A 267 2.67 -20.12 -14.51
N LEU A 268 2.86 -20.51 -15.76
CA LEU A 268 3.94 -19.99 -16.57
C LEU A 268 3.64 -18.55 -17.00
N GLN A 269 4.65 -17.67 -16.86
CA GLN A 269 4.54 -16.25 -17.18
C GLN A 269 5.44 -15.93 -18.36
N PHE A 270 4.94 -15.17 -19.33
CA PHE A 270 5.79 -14.38 -20.21
C PHE A 270 6.43 -13.27 -19.42
N VAL A 271 7.71 -13.03 -19.62
CA VAL A 271 8.46 -11.89 -19.06
C VAL A 271 8.83 -10.95 -20.20
N ILE A 272 8.20 -9.80 -20.27
CA ILE A 272 8.39 -8.84 -21.35
C ILE A 272 9.06 -7.59 -20.78
N ARG A 273 10.24 -7.28 -21.29
CA ARG A 273 10.96 -6.03 -21.01
C ARG A 273 10.50 -4.95 -21.96
N ILE A 274 10.25 -3.75 -21.42
CA ILE A 274 10.08 -2.53 -22.19
C ILE A 274 11.29 -1.60 -21.96
N THR A 275 11.84 -1.06 -23.04
CA THR A 275 12.98 -0.15 -22.98
C THR A 275 12.73 1.07 -23.86
N PRO A 276 12.81 2.31 -23.33
CA PRO A 276 12.64 3.52 -24.13
C PRO A 276 13.78 3.67 -25.14
N VAL A 277 13.46 3.66 -26.42
CA VAL A 277 14.44 3.78 -27.53
C VAL A 277 14.26 5.07 -28.31
N TYR A 278 13.08 5.68 -28.29
CA TYR A 278 12.81 6.93 -28.98
C TYR A 278 12.66 8.08 -27.98
N ALA A 279 12.98 9.30 -28.44
CA ALA A 279 12.90 10.48 -27.61
C ALA A 279 11.42 10.79 -27.23
N SER A 280 11.22 11.10 -25.95
CA SER A 280 9.94 11.55 -25.39
C SER A 280 10.10 12.92 -24.73
N PRO A 281 9.06 13.77 -24.67
CA PRO A 281 9.09 15.05 -23.96
C PRO A 281 9.31 14.90 -22.44
N TRP A 282 8.97 13.76 -21.87
CA TRP A 282 9.09 13.43 -20.44
C TRP A 282 9.95 12.17 -20.22
N ALA A 283 10.35 11.93 -18.98
CA ALA A 283 11.01 10.70 -18.60
C ALA A 283 10.00 9.54 -18.62
N LEU A 284 10.36 8.48 -19.32
CA LEU A 284 9.60 7.24 -19.43
C LEU A 284 10.08 6.23 -18.38
N TYR A 285 9.28 5.19 -18.12
CA TYR A 285 9.68 4.06 -17.29
C TYR A 285 10.25 2.95 -18.16
N GLU A 286 11.22 2.21 -17.64
CA GLU A 286 11.75 0.97 -18.22
C GLU A 286 11.63 -0.17 -17.22
N GLY A 287 11.53 -1.40 -17.68
CA GLY A 287 11.46 -2.54 -16.77
C GLY A 287 10.76 -3.74 -17.37
N VAL A 288 10.28 -4.63 -16.52
CA VAL A 288 9.69 -5.91 -16.92
C VAL A 288 8.24 -6.04 -16.46
N PHE A 289 7.45 -6.70 -17.32
CA PHE A 289 6.09 -7.11 -17.04
C PHE A 289 6.00 -8.63 -17.08
N HIS A 290 5.31 -9.20 -16.10
CA HIS A 290 4.96 -10.62 -16.07
C HIS A 290 3.51 -10.75 -16.52
N ILE A 291 3.29 -11.63 -17.48
CA ILE A 291 1.99 -11.86 -18.11
C ILE A 291 1.71 -13.37 -18.07
N ASP A 292 0.61 -13.74 -17.44
CA ASP A 292 0.16 -15.13 -17.40
C ASP A 292 -0.06 -15.68 -18.81
N GLN A 293 0.53 -16.84 -19.12
CA GLN A 293 0.48 -17.37 -20.49
C GLN A 293 -0.90 -17.87 -20.92
N GLU A 294 -1.73 -18.29 -19.96
CA GLU A 294 -3.06 -18.83 -20.27
C GLU A 294 -4.12 -17.74 -20.40
N THR A 295 -4.11 -16.79 -19.46
CA THR A 295 -5.15 -15.76 -19.37
C THR A 295 -4.75 -14.45 -20.01
N LEU A 296 -3.44 -14.24 -20.24
CA LEU A 296 -2.83 -12.95 -20.62
C LEU A 296 -3.08 -11.84 -19.58
N ALA A 297 -3.29 -12.20 -18.30
CA ALA A 297 -3.36 -11.23 -17.24
C ALA A 297 -1.96 -10.71 -16.88
N PHE A 298 -1.80 -9.40 -16.67
CA PHE A 298 -0.61 -8.85 -16.03
C PHE A 298 -0.59 -9.27 -14.57
N THR A 299 0.45 -9.95 -14.13
CA THR A 299 0.57 -10.43 -12.74
C THR A 299 1.58 -9.63 -11.94
N ARG A 300 2.53 -8.96 -12.61
CA ARG A 300 3.55 -8.14 -11.97
C ARG A 300 4.16 -7.15 -12.94
N ALA A 301 4.60 -6.00 -12.42
CA ALA A 301 5.50 -5.09 -13.11
C ALA A 301 6.59 -4.60 -12.16
N GLU A 302 7.81 -4.51 -12.65
CA GLU A 302 8.97 -3.93 -11.98
C GLU A 302 9.56 -2.87 -12.90
N LEU A 303 9.35 -1.60 -12.52
CA LEU A 303 9.62 -0.46 -13.37
C LEU A 303 10.59 0.49 -12.69
N SER A 304 11.45 1.11 -13.47
CA SER A 304 12.36 2.17 -13.06
C SER A 304 12.21 3.38 -13.99
N LEU A 305 12.23 4.57 -13.43
CA LEU A 305 12.18 5.80 -14.22
C LEU A 305 13.53 6.00 -14.93
N ASP A 306 13.51 6.32 -16.20
CA ASP A 306 14.71 6.66 -16.97
C ASP A 306 15.40 7.91 -16.39
N MET A 307 16.63 7.74 -15.90
CA MET A 307 17.44 8.80 -15.29
C MET A 307 18.47 9.41 -16.24
N ARG A 308 18.48 9.02 -17.52
CA ARG A 308 19.42 9.57 -18.53
C ARG A 308 19.26 11.08 -18.68
N ASP A 309 18.01 11.57 -18.69
CA ASP A 309 17.69 13.00 -18.62
C ASP A 309 17.21 13.37 -17.21
N ARG A 310 18.10 13.98 -16.42
CA ARG A 310 17.81 14.35 -15.03
C ARG A 310 16.79 15.47 -14.87
N GLU A 311 16.59 16.32 -15.86
CA GLU A 311 15.62 17.40 -15.82
C GLU A 311 14.21 16.80 -15.99
N LYS A 312 14.04 15.93 -16.98
CA LYS A 312 12.78 15.18 -17.18
C LYS A 312 12.47 14.30 -15.96
N ALA A 313 13.45 13.57 -15.44
CA ALA A 313 13.28 12.76 -14.23
C ALA A 313 12.92 13.63 -13.01
N THR A 314 13.53 14.81 -12.85
CA THR A 314 13.18 15.75 -11.77
C THR A 314 11.72 16.20 -11.89
N THR A 315 11.24 16.50 -13.08
CA THR A 315 9.85 16.92 -13.30
C THR A 315 8.83 15.83 -12.93
N ARG A 316 9.18 14.55 -13.18
CA ARG A 316 8.34 13.41 -12.76
C ARG A 316 8.36 13.17 -11.25
N MET A 317 9.50 13.35 -10.60
CA MET A 317 9.70 13.00 -9.17
C MET A 317 9.33 14.12 -8.22
N LEU A 318 9.39 15.39 -8.65
CA LEU A 318 9.39 16.53 -7.73
C LEU A 318 8.28 17.52 -8.09
N VAL A 319 7.31 17.66 -7.20
CA VAL A 319 6.24 18.66 -7.33
C VAL A 319 6.70 20.03 -6.82
N ARG A 320 7.40 20.08 -5.67
CA ARG A 320 7.81 21.32 -5.03
C ARG A 320 9.09 21.15 -4.22
N LYS A 321 9.93 22.16 -4.19
CA LYS A 321 11.14 22.23 -3.36
C LYS A 321 11.31 23.58 -2.67
N PRO A 322 11.98 23.64 -1.51
CA PRO A 322 12.35 24.89 -0.87
C PRO A 322 13.32 25.69 -1.73
N LEU A 323 13.27 27.04 -1.56
CA LEU A 323 14.25 27.93 -2.15
C LEU A 323 15.66 27.60 -1.66
N GLY A 324 16.64 27.65 -2.55
CA GLY A 324 18.04 27.39 -2.22
C GLY A 324 18.41 25.89 -2.09
N VAL A 325 17.49 24.99 -2.39
CA VAL A 325 17.75 23.54 -2.48
C VAL A 325 17.85 23.12 -3.95
N ARG A 326 18.94 22.44 -4.31
CA ARG A 326 19.11 21.77 -5.59
C ARG A 326 18.79 20.29 -5.42
N PHE A 327 17.74 19.84 -6.05
CA PHE A 327 17.32 18.45 -6.10
C PHE A 327 18.09 17.70 -7.21
N LYS A 328 18.57 16.49 -6.91
CA LYS A 328 19.27 15.61 -7.84
C LYS A 328 18.66 14.24 -7.79
N PRO A 329 17.82 13.85 -8.77
CA PRO A 329 17.24 12.52 -8.83
C PRO A 329 18.33 11.46 -9.00
N ARG A 330 18.14 10.29 -8.42
CA ARG A 330 19.06 9.15 -8.47
C ARG A 330 18.37 7.89 -8.94
N GLU A 331 17.20 7.63 -8.40
CA GLU A 331 16.41 6.44 -8.67
C GLU A 331 14.94 6.71 -8.35
N MET A 332 14.06 6.20 -9.15
CA MET A 332 12.66 6.01 -8.85
C MET A 332 12.25 4.66 -9.41
N SER A 333 11.84 3.74 -8.54
CA SER A 333 11.36 2.43 -8.93
C SER A 333 9.98 2.16 -8.36
N VAL A 334 9.22 1.36 -9.10
CA VAL A 334 7.85 0.97 -8.79
C VAL A 334 7.73 -0.53 -9.01
N THR A 335 7.19 -1.23 -8.02
CA THR A 335 6.78 -2.63 -8.14
C THR A 335 5.29 -2.70 -7.90
N VAL A 336 4.57 -3.33 -8.81
CA VAL A 336 3.13 -3.63 -8.67
C VAL A 336 2.95 -5.12 -8.85
N SER A 337 2.26 -5.76 -7.92
CA SER A 337 1.95 -7.19 -7.99
C SER A 337 0.44 -7.40 -7.90
N TYR A 338 -0.02 -8.41 -8.58
CA TYR A 338 -1.40 -8.85 -8.60
C TYR A 338 -1.47 -10.31 -8.16
N THR A 339 -2.59 -10.72 -7.63
CA THR A 339 -2.90 -12.12 -7.30
C THR A 339 -4.18 -12.53 -8.00
N THR A 340 -4.24 -13.78 -8.44
CA THR A 340 -5.42 -14.33 -9.12
C THR A 340 -6.13 -15.31 -8.17
N GLN A 341 -7.37 -15.01 -7.86
CA GLN A 341 -8.26 -15.86 -7.09
C GLN A 341 -9.60 -15.99 -7.82
N ASP A 342 -10.13 -17.21 -7.95
CA ASP A 342 -11.38 -17.48 -8.65
C ASP A 342 -11.39 -16.92 -10.10
N ASN A 343 -10.26 -17.05 -10.80
CA ASN A 343 -10.02 -16.52 -12.16
C ASN A 343 -10.13 -14.99 -12.30
N VAL A 344 -10.13 -14.26 -11.21
CA VAL A 344 -10.11 -12.79 -11.22
C VAL A 344 -8.78 -12.29 -10.62
N THR A 345 -8.08 -11.47 -11.39
CA THR A 345 -6.79 -10.91 -11.01
C THR A 345 -6.99 -9.56 -10.33
N ARG A 346 -6.43 -9.39 -9.11
CA ARG A 346 -6.57 -8.20 -8.28
C ARG A 346 -5.22 -7.67 -7.86
N ILE A 347 -5.13 -6.35 -7.75
CA ILE A 347 -3.94 -5.73 -7.15
C ILE A 347 -3.75 -6.25 -5.73
N ASN A 348 -2.50 -6.60 -5.39
CA ASN A 348 -2.16 -7.16 -4.08
C ASN A 348 -1.12 -6.31 -3.35
N TYR A 349 -0.05 -5.92 -4.05
CA TYR A 349 1.05 -5.20 -3.43
C TYR A 349 1.61 -4.15 -4.37
N VAL A 350 1.89 -2.95 -3.83
CA VAL A 350 2.55 -1.85 -4.54
C VAL A 350 3.66 -1.30 -3.67
N ARG A 351 4.84 -1.12 -4.27
CA ARG A 351 6.00 -0.50 -3.62
C ARG A 351 6.57 0.58 -4.50
N THR A 352 6.95 1.71 -3.89
CA THR A 352 7.72 2.77 -4.56
C THR A 352 9.00 3.05 -3.79
N LEU A 353 10.04 3.36 -4.52
CA LEU A 353 11.32 3.75 -3.95
C LEU A 353 11.84 4.97 -4.70
N PHE A 354 12.15 6.03 -3.96
CA PHE A 354 12.76 7.25 -4.46
C PHE A 354 14.11 7.46 -3.79
N ARG A 355 15.17 7.59 -4.57
CA ARG A 355 16.49 7.98 -4.09
C ARG A 355 16.91 9.28 -4.76
N PHE A 356 17.33 10.25 -3.98
CA PHE A 356 17.75 11.55 -4.47
C PHE A 356 18.73 12.21 -3.51
N ASN A 357 19.46 13.17 -4.03
CA ASN A 357 20.35 14.02 -3.24
C ASN A 357 19.82 15.46 -3.22
N CYS A 358 20.05 16.14 -2.11
CA CYS A 358 19.81 17.57 -1.98
C CYS A 358 21.11 18.32 -1.65
N ASP A 359 21.38 19.37 -2.41
CA ASP A 359 22.45 20.33 -2.11
C ASP A 359 21.82 21.63 -1.58
N TRP A 360 22.40 22.19 -0.56
CA TRP A 360 22.05 23.50 0.00
C TRP A 360 23.15 24.51 -0.27
N LYS A 361 22.80 25.74 -0.67
CA LYS A 361 23.77 26.81 -0.91
C LYS A 361 24.76 27.04 0.25
N LYS A 362 24.34 26.73 1.49
CA LYS A 362 25.13 26.94 2.71
C LYS A 362 25.83 25.69 3.25
N ARG A 363 25.76 24.55 2.55
CA ARG A 363 26.39 23.29 2.99
C ARG A 363 27.40 22.80 1.96
N LEU A 364 28.55 22.37 2.45
CA LEU A 364 29.66 21.87 1.59
C LEU A 364 29.33 20.51 0.97
N PHE A 365 28.49 19.70 1.61
CA PHE A 365 28.23 18.32 1.17
C PHE A 365 26.76 18.10 0.82
N SER A 366 26.56 17.33 -0.23
CA SER A 366 25.25 16.80 -0.63
C SER A 366 24.70 15.85 0.44
N THR A 367 23.41 15.85 0.63
CA THR A 367 22.74 14.92 1.55
C THR A 367 21.84 13.98 0.74
N SER A 368 22.02 12.69 0.95
CA SER A 368 21.18 11.66 0.32
C SER A 368 19.91 11.40 1.13
N PHE A 369 18.82 11.20 0.40
CA PHE A 369 17.53 10.80 0.94
C PHE A 369 17.02 9.58 0.20
N THR A 370 16.36 8.70 0.95
CA THR A 370 15.54 7.60 0.42
C THR A 370 14.13 7.79 0.95
N ALA A 371 13.15 7.87 0.06
CA ALA A 371 11.74 7.83 0.42
C ALA A 371 11.14 6.55 -0.18
N MET A 372 10.40 5.80 0.62
CA MET A 372 9.76 4.56 0.23
C MET A 372 8.30 4.61 0.64
N SER A 373 7.43 4.06 -0.17
CA SER A 373 6.07 3.72 0.25
C SER A 373 5.71 2.31 -0.19
N GLU A 374 4.89 1.66 0.58
CA GLU A 374 4.36 0.33 0.27
C GLU A 374 2.91 0.21 0.71
N LEU A 375 2.13 -0.54 -0.06
CA LEU A 375 0.76 -0.90 0.25
C LEU A 375 0.57 -2.39 -0.02
N VAL A 376 -0.07 -3.09 0.92
CA VAL A 376 -0.57 -4.45 0.72
C VAL A 376 -2.07 -4.49 0.92
N VAL A 377 -2.78 -5.20 0.06
CA VAL A 377 -4.19 -5.54 0.27
C VAL A 377 -4.25 -6.70 1.25
N THR A 378 -4.92 -6.49 2.38
CA THR A 378 -5.00 -7.48 3.47
C THR A 378 -6.33 -8.23 3.49
N ASP A 379 -7.36 -7.66 2.88
CA ASP A 379 -8.69 -8.26 2.74
C ASP A 379 -9.48 -7.52 1.65
N TRP A 380 -10.52 -8.13 1.08
CA TRP A 380 -11.40 -7.49 0.12
C TRP A 380 -12.81 -8.08 0.11
N THR A 381 -13.79 -7.27 -0.31
CA THR A 381 -15.19 -7.71 -0.50
C THR A 381 -15.78 -7.07 -1.77
N ASP A 382 -16.65 -7.81 -2.42
CA ASP A 382 -17.48 -7.40 -3.56
C ASP A 382 -18.97 -7.31 -3.20
N GLN A 383 -19.31 -7.55 -1.91
CA GLN A 383 -20.68 -7.52 -1.40
C GLN A 383 -20.98 -6.21 -0.70
N ASP A 384 -22.15 -5.62 -0.98
CA ASP A 384 -22.66 -4.37 -0.38
C ASP A 384 -21.67 -3.20 -0.46
N VAL A 385 -20.96 -3.10 -1.59
CA VAL A 385 -19.91 -2.12 -1.79
C VAL A 385 -20.49 -0.76 -2.17
N HIS A 386 -20.25 0.24 -1.32
CA HIS A 386 -20.66 1.62 -1.56
C HIS A 386 -19.45 2.55 -1.67
N PRO A 387 -19.50 3.59 -2.54
CA PRO A 387 -18.43 4.57 -2.66
C PRO A 387 -18.18 5.29 -1.33
N ILE A 388 -16.92 5.47 -0.97
CA ILE A 388 -16.50 6.26 0.20
C ILE A 388 -17.00 7.70 0.01
N LYS A 389 -17.66 8.24 1.06
CA LYS A 389 -18.21 9.62 1.05
C LYS A 389 -17.08 10.65 0.92
N GLY A 390 -17.31 11.73 0.18
CA GLY A 390 -16.27 12.74 -0.07
C GLY A 390 -15.64 13.32 1.20
N ARG A 391 -16.40 13.50 2.30
CA ARG A 391 -15.88 13.97 3.59
C ARG A 391 -14.90 13.01 4.28
N ASP A 392 -15.03 11.70 3.99
CA ASP A 392 -14.23 10.64 4.59
C ASP A 392 -13.04 10.24 3.67
N THR A 393 -12.94 10.90 2.49
CA THR A 393 -11.93 10.61 1.47
C THR A 393 -10.61 11.30 1.82
N PHE A 394 -9.52 10.53 1.75
CA PHE A 394 -8.17 11.07 1.72
C PHE A 394 -7.83 11.53 0.30
N TYR A 395 -7.41 12.80 0.14
CA TYR A 395 -7.20 13.37 -1.19
C TYR A 395 -5.77 13.20 -1.70
N GLN A 396 -5.61 13.02 -3.00
CA GLN A 396 -4.31 12.87 -3.68
C GLN A 396 -3.35 14.04 -3.44
N ARG A 397 -3.86 15.28 -3.29
CA ARG A 397 -3.05 16.48 -3.03
C ARG A 397 -2.50 16.56 -1.61
N ASP A 398 -3.01 15.74 -0.70
CA ASP A 398 -2.60 15.73 0.69
C ASP A 398 -1.35 14.87 0.88
N ALA A 399 -0.46 15.28 1.77
CA ALA A 399 0.62 14.44 2.26
C ALA A 399 0.09 13.65 3.45
N PHE A 400 0.22 12.33 3.40
CA PHE A 400 -0.30 11.44 4.44
C PHE A 400 0.30 11.76 5.80
N PHE A 401 1.58 12.05 5.82
CA PHE A 401 2.30 12.44 7.02
C PHE A 401 1.66 13.63 7.79
N ASP A 402 1.00 14.56 7.09
CA ASP A 402 0.36 15.73 7.70
C ASP A 402 -1.05 15.44 8.24
N LYS A 403 -1.61 14.27 7.93
CA LYS A 403 -2.99 13.90 8.23
C LYS A 403 -3.14 12.87 9.34
N VAL A 404 -2.02 12.33 9.83
CA VAL A 404 -2.01 11.34 10.90
C VAL A 404 -1.30 11.89 12.12
N ASP A 405 -1.78 11.51 13.30
CA ASP A 405 -1.24 11.96 14.56
C ASP A 405 -0.02 11.14 14.99
N TYR A 406 0.77 11.76 15.87
CA TYR A 406 1.79 11.04 16.62
C TYR A 406 1.12 10.02 17.53
N PHE A 407 1.72 8.84 17.64
CA PHE A 407 1.11 7.77 18.39
C PHE A 407 2.16 6.88 19.08
N ASP A 408 1.93 6.56 20.35
CA ASP A 408 2.84 5.77 21.20
C ASP A 408 2.17 4.55 21.87
N ASP A 409 1.30 3.85 21.16
CA ASP A 409 0.74 2.58 21.65
C ASP A 409 1.51 1.39 21.05
N PRO A 410 2.17 0.54 21.86
CA PRO A 410 2.85 -0.65 21.35
C PRO A 410 1.91 -1.65 20.68
N ASN A 411 0.62 -1.67 21.08
CA ASN A 411 -0.38 -2.58 20.54
C ASN A 411 -1.24 -1.94 19.41
N PHE A 412 -0.76 -0.84 18.83
CA PHE A 412 -1.53 -0.08 17.83
C PHE A 412 -2.09 -0.94 16.69
N TRP A 413 -1.36 -1.93 16.25
CA TRP A 413 -1.74 -2.83 15.17
C TRP A 413 -2.22 -4.22 15.63
N ALA A 414 -2.58 -4.37 16.92
CA ALA A 414 -2.95 -5.68 17.47
C ALA A 414 -4.02 -6.42 16.66
N ASP A 415 -5.00 -5.66 16.13
CA ASP A 415 -6.17 -6.19 15.41
C ASP A 415 -6.05 -6.19 13.90
N TYR A 416 -4.93 -5.73 13.35
CA TYR A 416 -4.80 -5.52 11.91
C TYR A 416 -3.68 -6.37 11.30
N ASN A 417 -3.90 -6.82 10.07
CA ASN A 417 -2.84 -7.35 9.24
C ASN A 417 -2.01 -6.19 8.69
N ILE A 418 -0.70 -6.29 8.83
CA ILE A 418 0.28 -5.29 8.44
C ILE A 418 1.44 -5.97 7.72
N ILE A 419 2.24 -5.21 6.99
CA ILE A 419 3.59 -5.64 6.65
C ILE A 419 4.43 -5.46 7.92
N GLU A 420 4.96 -6.53 8.45
CA GLU A 420 5.78 -6.45 9.67
C GLU A 420 6.99 -5.54 9.45
N PRO A 421 7.41 -4.73 10.44
CA PRO A 421 8.62 -3.96 10.31
C PRO A 421 9.83 -4.89 10.18
N THR A 422 10.82 -4.47 9.37
CA THR A 422 12.13 -5.10 9.39
C THR A 422 12.82 -4.84 10.75
N GLU A 423 13.81 -5.64 11.11
CA GLU A 423 14.58 -5.40 12.34
C GLU A 423 15.15 -3.98 12.39
N SER A 424 15.65 -3.48 11.26
CA SER A 424 16.18 -2.12 11.17
C SER A 424 15.11 -1.03 11.37
N LEU A 425 13.90 -1.24 10.87
CA LEU A 425 12.77 -0.33 11.02
C LEU A 425 12.23 -0.37 12.45
N GLU A 426 12.11 -1.55 13.04
CA GLU A 426 11.67 -1.70 14.44
C GLU A 426 12.63 -1.02 15.41
N ASN A 427 13.92 -1.20 15.23
CA ASN A 427 14.95 -0.50 15.97
C ASN A 427 14.85 1.03 15.81
N ALA A 428 14.50 1.52 14.63
CA ALA A 428 14.27 2.95 14.38
C ALA A 428 13.00 3.44 15.08
N ILE A 429 11.91 2.69 15.03
CA ILE A 429 10.66 2.97 15.75
C ILE A 429 10.94 3.10 17.25
N GLY A 430 11.66 2.13 17.86
CA GLY A 430 12.03 2.16 19.27
C GLY A 430 12.91 3.36 19.64
N LYS A 431 13.83 3.79 18.76
CA LYS A 431 14.65 4.99 18.97
C LYS A 431 13.87 6.30 18.84
N LEU A 432 12.92 6.35 17.94
CA LEU A 432 12.08 7.55 17.75
C LEU A 432 11.09 7.70 18.91
N ARG A 433 10.52 6.61 19.43
CA ARG A 433 9.62 6.61 20.61
C ARG A 433 10.31 7.13 21.88
N LYS A 434 11.52 6.66 22.18
CA LYS A 434 12.27 7.05 23.40
C LYS A 434 12.60 8.54 23.50
N LYS A 435 12.30 9.34 22.50
CA LYS A 435 12.62 10.77 22.43
C LYS A 435 11.42 11.69 22.63
N TYR A 436 10.24 11.12 22.78
CA TYR A 436 9.01 11.77 23.19
C TYR A 436 8.56 11.26 24.58
#